data_14ba63deb3b1e3eba7c85554669950f9
#
_entry.id   14ba63deb3b1e3eba7c85554669950f9
#
_cell.length_a   1.000
_cell.length_b   1.000
_cell.length_c   1.000
_cell.angle_alpha   90.00
_cell.angle_beta   90.00
_cell.angle_gamma   90.00
#
_symmetry.space_group_name_H-M   'P 1'
#
loop_
_entity.id
_entity.type
_entity.pdbx_description
1 polymer ?
#
loop_
_entity_poly.entity_id
_entity_poly.type
_entity_poly.pdbx_seq_one_letter_code
_entity_poly.pdbx_strand_id
1 'polypeptide(L)'
;MRYSHCPTIAVAMTLLSGCTAIENDLGKGLAYGMDSRTLTRKVDERRAPDKLPSGINAYLWRASLDAVKAIPLVAADPGKGNILTEWYSTPSSPDDRTQMRIEVLDPDLRPDTLRVSVARQVRIDGVWADAPPLTSTAQSLEEIILVRARDIRGW
;
A
#
# COMPACT_ATOMS: atom_id res chain seq x y z
N MET A 1 17.81 52.66 -43.88
CA MET A 1 19.08 53.41 -43.88
C MET A 1 20.00 52.85 -42.84
N ARG A 2 21.19 52.53 -43.27
CA ARG A 2 22.48 52.27 -42.62
C ARG A 2 22.74 50.87 -42.07
N TYR A 3 23.53 50.25 -42.87
CA TYR A 3 24.52 49.19 -42.70
C TYR A 3 25.57 49.55 -41.63
N SER A 4 26.10 48.58 -40.96
CA SER A 4 27.54 48.52 -40.60
C SER A 4 27.83 47.11 -40.07
N HIS A 5 28.40 46.32 -40.86
CA HIS A 5 29.77 45.81 -40.92
C HIS A 5 30.23 44.91 -39.78
N CYS A 6 30.43 43.67 -40.17
CA CYS A 6 31.31 42.63 -39.64
C CYS A 6 32.75 43.15 -39.37
N PRO A 7 33.49 42.53 -38.47
CA PRO A 7 34.67 41.86 -39.02
C PRO A 7 34.87 40.41 -38.53
N THR A 8 35.17 39.65 -39.51
CA THR A 8 35.84 38.35 -39.51
C THR A 8 37.15 38.41 -38.75
N ILE A 9 37.35 37.56 -37.74
CA ILE A 9 38.68 37.21 -37.23
C ILE A 9 38.80 35.70 -37.33
N ALA A 10 39.57 35.30 -38.34
CA ALA A 10 40.12 33.97 -38.46
C ALA A 10 41.33 33.84 -37.52
N VAL A 11 41.34 32.87 -36.65
CA VAL A 11 42.53 32.45 -35.90
C VAL A 11 42.62 30.92 -35.89
N ALA A 12 43.54 30.50 -36.67
CA ALA A 12 44.44 29.34 -36.59
C ALA A 12 44.01 28.10 -35.80
N MET A 13 43.93 27.07 -36.56
CA MET A 13 43.93 25.67 -36.29
C MET A 13 45.29 25.24 -35.70
N THR A 14 45.31 24.84 -34.46
CA THR A 14 46.40 24.01 -33.91
C THR A 14 45.86 22.66 -33.47
N LEU A 15 46.17 21.70 -34.30
CA LEU A 15 46.04 20.25 -34.02
C LEU A 15 46.94 19.89 -32.83
N LEU A 16 46.34 19.53 -31.71
CA LEU A 16 47.00 18.72 -30.68
C LEU A 16 46.15 17.48 -30.47
N SER A 17 46.56 16.41 -31.12
CA SER A 17 46.18 15.06 -30.84
C SER A 17 46.56 14.72 -29.41
N GLY A 18 45.57 14.59 -28.55
CA GLY A 18 45.70 14.11 -27.18
C GLY A 18 44.42 13.39 -26.83
N CYS A 19 44.13 12.29 -27.56
CA CYS A 19 43.20 11.29 -27.04
C CYS A 19 43.88 10.54 -25.89
N THR A 20 43.82 11.13 -24.72
CA THR A 20 43.85 10.31 -23.52
C THR A 20 42.44 9.86 -23.26
N ALA A 21 42.14 8.62 -23.61
CA ALA A 21 40.99 7.89 -23.13
C ALA A 21 41.01 7.99 -21.61
N ILE A 22 40.17 8.86 -21.06
CA ILE A 22 39.74 8.76 -19.68
C ILE A 22 38.78 7.59 -19.71
N GLU A 23 39.35 6.39 -19.76
CA GLU A 23 38.60 5.16 -19.44
C GLU A 23 38.08 5.32 -18.03
N ASN A 24 36.83 5.49 -17.98
CA ASN A 24 35.86 5.28 -16.94
C ASN A 24 36.33 4.38 -15.78
N ASP A 25 37.18 4.89 -14.94
CA ASP A 25 37.51 4.23 -13.69
C ASP A 25 36.44 4.45 -12.62
N LEU A 26 35.39 5.26 -12.94
CA LEU A 26 34.23 5.41 -12.07
C LEU A 26 33.29 4.18 -12.07
N GLY A 27 33.43 3.27 -13.05
CA GLY A 27 32.61 2.05 -13.13
C GLY A 27 33.18 0.85 -12.40
N LYS A 28 34.47 0.84 -12.11
CA LYS A 28 35.13 -0.31 -11.48
C LYS A 28 35.26 -0.24 -9.96
N GLY A 29 35.08 0.94 -9.38
CA GLY A 29 35.21 1.13 -7.92
C GLY A 29 33.98 0.82 -7.08
N LEU A 30 32.79 0.76 -7.69
CA LEU A 30 31.53 0.52 -6.96
C LEU A 30 31.02 -0.94 -7.05
N ALA A 31 31.63 -1.75 -7.92
CA ALA A 31 31.23 -3.17 -8.08
C ALA A 31 32.13 -4.15 -7.34
N TYR A 32 33.21 -3.66 -6.70
CA TYR A 32 34.15 -4.52 -6.00
C TYR A 32 33.63 -4.87 -4.61
N GLY A 33 32.97 -5.99 -4.48
CA GLY A 33 32.59 -6.59 -3.20
C GLY A 33 31.11 -6.63 -2.86
N MET A 34 30.21 -6.19 -3.74
CA MET A 34 28.78 -6.41 -3.52
C MET A 34 28.33 -7.67 -4.26
N ASP A 35 28.38 -8.80 -3.56
CA ASP A 35 27.79 -10.05 -4.02
C ASP A 35 26.29 -9.80 -4.30
N SER A 36 25.81 -10.30 -5.44
CA SER A 36 24.41 -10.24 -5.86
C SER A 36 23.46 -10.70 -4.74
N ARG A 37 23.90 -11.66 -3.93
CA ARG A 37 23.19 -12.16 -2.76
C ARG A 37 23.01 -11.11 -1.68
N THR A 38 24.02 -10.22 -1.50
CA THR A 38 23.96 -9.13 -0.52
C THR A 38 22.97 -8.04 -0.94
N LEU A 39 22.89 -7.76 -2.27
CA LEU A 39 21.90 -6.80 -2.81
C LEU A 39 20.49 -7.34 -2.70
N THR A 40 20.27 -8.61 -3.05
CA THR A 40 18.96 -9.27 -2.91
C THR A 40 18.52 -9.28 -1.45
N ARG A 41 19.41 -9.62 -0.53
CA ARG A 41 19.13 -9.60 0.91
C ARG A 41 18.75 -8.20 1.41
N LYS A 42 19.44 -7.13 0.97
CA LYS A 42 19.11 -5.74 1.37
C LYS A 42 17.78 -5.26 0.80
N VAL A 43 17.35 -5.77 -0.36
CA VAL A 43 16.02 -5.47 -0.93
C VAL A 43 14.94 -6.19 -0.11
N ASP A 44 15.17 -7.45 0.27
CA ASP A 44 14.23 -8.20 1.10
C ASP A 44 14.09 -7.61 2.51
N GLU A 45 15.18 -7.08 3.09
CA GLU A 45 15.14 -6.42 4.40
C GLU A 45 14.33 -5.11 4.40
N ARG A 46 14.13 -4.46 3.24
CA ARG A 46 13.29 -3.25 3.07
C ARG A 46 11.83 -3.56 2.84
N ARG A 47 11.51 -4.80 2.52
CA ARG A 47 10.14 -5.25 2.36
C ARG A 47 9.52 -5.42 3.75
N ALA A 48 8.34 -4.82 3.95
CA ALA A 48 7.58 -5.08 5.16
C ALA A 48 7.35 -6.61 5.32
N PRO A 49 7.43 -7.13 6.55
CA PRO A 49 7.25 -8.56 6.77
C PRO A 49 5.87 -9.01 6.26
N ASP A 50 5.83 -10.16 5.59
CA ASP A 50 4.58 -10.71 5.04
C ASP A 50 3.57 -11.08 6.14
N LYS A 51 4.05 -11.27 7.37
CA LYS A 51 3.24 -11.62 8.54
C LYS A 51 3.66 -10.83 9.78
N LEU A 52 2.70 -10.55 10.63
CA LEU A 52 2.91 -9.93 11.92
C LEU A 52 3.51 -10.93 12.94
N PRO A 53 4.08 -10.46 14.06
CA PRO A 53 4.56 -11.34 15.13
C PRO A 53 3.51 -12.32 15.66
N SER A 54 2.23 -11.96 15.57
CA SER A 54 1.08 -12.82 15.90
C SER A 54 0.84 -13.96 14.93
N GLY A 55 1.52 -13.98 13.77
CA GLY A 55 1.37 -15.01 12.75
C GLY A 55 0.33 -14.69 11.68
N ILE A 56 -0.44 -13.60 11.79
CA ILE A 56 -1.43 -13.20 10.78
C ILE A 56 -0.77 -12.47 9.60
N ASN A 57 -1.45 -12.45 8.45
CA ASN A 57 -0.97 -11.78 7.25
C ASN A 57 -0.92 -10.25 7.44
N ALA A 58 0.26 -9.65 7.25
CA ALA A 58 0.46 -8.22 7.46
C ALA A 58 -0.22 -7.35 6.38
N TYR A 59 -0.33 -7.85 5.16
CA TYR A 59 -0.99 -7.13 4.06
C TYR A 59 -2.50 -7.12 4.22
N LEU A 60 -3.09 -8.27 4.60
CA LEU A 60 -4.52 -8.35 4.93
C LEU A 60 -4.87 -7.45 6.11
N TRP A 61 -4.06 -7.47 7.16
CA TRP A 61 -4.25 -6.60 8.32
C TRP A 61 -4.26 -5.12 7.93
N ARG A 62 -3.25 -4.69 7.18
CA ARG A 62 -3.13 -3.30 6.71
C ARG A 62 -4.27 -2.90 5.78
N ALA A 63 -4.62 -3.77 4.82
CA ALA A 63 -5.72 -3.53 3.90
C ALA A 63 -7.07 -3.45 4.63
N SER A 64 -7.27 -4.25 5.68
CA SER A 64 -8.47 -4.22 6.52
C SER A 64 -8.60 -2.90 7.27
N LEU A 65 -7.52 -2.40 7.87
CA LEU A 65 -7.51 -1.08 8.51
C LEU A 65 -7.78 0.04 7.50
N ASP A 66 -7.18 -0.02 6.31
CA ASP A 66 -7.42 0.96 5.24
C ASP A 66 -8.89 0.97 4.78
N ALA A 67 -9.54 -0.19 4.73
CA ALA A 67 -10.94 -0.31 4.30
C ALA A 67 -11.93 0.35 5.25
N VAL A 68 -11.64 0.34 6.55
CA VAL A 68 -12.52 0.91 7.59
C VAL A 68 -12.03 2.23 8.17
N LYS A 69 -11.00 2.84 7.61
CA LYS A 69 -10.33 4.05 8.16
C LYS A 69 -11.24 5.27 8.38
N ALA A 70 -12.38 5.33 7.67
CA ALA A 70 -13.35 6.41 7.79
C ALA A 70 -14.32 6.22 8.97
N ILE A 71 -14.29 5.05 9.63
CA ILE A 71 -15.21 4.69 10.71
C ILE A 71 -14.38 4.53 11.98
N PRO A 72 -14.81 5.11 13.12
CA PRO A 72 -14.15 4.90 14.41
C PRO A 72 -14.09 3.42 14.76
N LEU A 73 -13.03 3.00 15.43
CA LEU A 73 -12.83 1.62 15.84
C LEU A 73 -13.14 1.46 17.34
N VAL A 74 -13.88 0.41 17.67
CA VAL A 74 -14.02 -0.07 19.06
C VAL A 74 -12.74 -0.76 19.48
N ALA A 75 -12.20 -1.62 18.60
CA ALA A 75 -10.99 -2.38 18.86
C ALA A 75 -10.27 -2.74 17.55
N ALA A 76 -8.95 -2.79 17.64
CA ALA A 76 -8.09 -3.38 16.61
C ALA A 76 -6.97 -4.14 17.33
N ASP A 77 -7.06 -5.47 17.32
CA ASP A 77 -6.12 -6.37 18.01
C ASP A 77 -5.32 -7.17 16.98
N PRO A 78 -4.08 -6.74 16.66
CA PRO A 78 -3.24 -7.48 15.73
C PRO A 78 -2.78 -8.83 16.30
N GLY A 79 -2.86 -9.04 17.62
CA GLY A 79 -2.53 -10.30 18.24
C GLY A 79 -3.52 -11.41 17.93
N LYS A 80 -4.80 -11.03 17.78
CA LYS A 80 -5.91 -11.94 17.46
C LYS A 80 -6.40 -11.79 16.02
N GLY A 81 -5.88 -10.81 15.27
CA GLY A 81 -6.32 -10.53 13.91
C GLY A 81 -7.73 -9.92 13.81
N ASN A 82 -8.23 -9.30 14.89
CA ASN A 82 -9.60 -8.81 14.96
C ASN A 82 -9.67 -7.29 14.89
N ILE A 83 -10.57 -6.77 14.03
CA ILE A 83 -10.96 -5.36 13.97
C ILE A 83 -12.47 -5.28 14.19
N LEU A 84 -12.90 -4.38 15.04
CA LEU A 84 -14.31 -4.08 15.30
C LEU A 84 -14.52 -2.57 15.21
N THR A 85 -15.47 -2.15 14.35
CA THR A 85 -15.83 -0.74 14.22
C THR A 85 -16.89 -0.34 15.24
N GLU A 86 -17.03 0.96 15.45
CA GLU A 86 -18.24 1.52 16.05
C GLU A 86 -19.46 1.31 15.15
N TRP A 87 -20.64 1.51 15.71
CA TRP A 87 -21.88 1.62 14.94
C TRP A 87 -21.83 2.90 14.10
N TYR A 88 -22.02 2.76 12.82
CA TYR A 88 -21.96 3.85 11.85
C TYR A 88 -23.25 3.96 11.06
N SER A 89 -23.82 5.17 11.00
CA SER A 89 -24.94 5.55 10.13
C SER A 89 -24.45 6.51 9.05
N THR A 90 -24.94 6.34 7.83
CA THR A 90 -24.65 7.34 6.79
C THR A 90 -25.57 8.56 6.95
N PRO A 91 -25.12 9.76 6.52
CA PRO A 91 -25.99 10.94 6.56
C PRO A 91 -27.30 10.79 5.78
N SER A 92 -27.28 9.96 4.71
CA SER A 92 -28.48 9.64 3.92
C SER A 92 -29.42 8.64 4.58
N SER A 93 -28.99 7.92 5.60
CA SER A 93 -29.76 6.88 6.29
C SER A 93 -29.45 6.93 7.79
N PRO A 94 -29.90 7.97 8.52
CA PRO A 94 -29.56 8.14 9.94
C PRO A 94 -30.25 7.12 10.86
N ASP A 95 -31.33 6.50 10.39
CA ASP A 95 -32.08 5.48 11.11
C ASP A 95 -31.66 4.05 10.76
N ASP A 96 -30.57 3.89 10.01
CA ASP A 96 -29.96 2.63 9.67
C ASP A 96 -28.48 2.68 10.06
N ARG A 97 -28.03 1.73 10.88
CA ARG A 97 -26.62 1.69 11.28
C ARG A 97 -26.04 0.31 11.12
N THR A 98 -24.75 0.29 10.82
CA THR A 98 -23.97 -0.93 10.65
C THR A 98 -22.75 -0.94 11.54
N GLN A 99 -22.36 -2.14 11.95
CA GLN A 99 -21.10 -2.40 12.65
C GLN A 99 -20.36 -3.50 11.92
N MET A 100 -19.09 -3.31 11.66
CA MET A 100 -18.26 -4.25 10.92
C MET A 100 -17.29 -4.96 11.85
N ARG A 101 -17.18 -6.27 11.66
CA ARG A 101 -16.14 -7.10 12.27
C ARG A 101 -15.32 -7.72 11.15
N ILE A 102 -14.00 -7.58 11.21
CA ILE A 102 -13.06 -8.15 10.27
C ILE A 102 -12.10 -9.05 11.06
N GLU A 103 -11.90 -10.26 10.56
CA GLU A 103 -11.05 -11.27 11.18
C GLU A 103 -10.01 -11.76 10.16
N VAL A 104 -8.73 -11.57 10.46
CA VAL A 104 -7.61 -12.11 9.69
C VAL A 104 -7.12 -13.34 10.44
N LEU A 105 -7.29 -14.53 9.83
CA LEU A 105 -7.19 -15.82 10.53
C LEU A 105 -5.83 -16.50 10.37
N ASP A 106 -5.06 -16.18 9.32
CA ASP A 106 -3.92 -16.97 8.88
C ASP A 106 -2.83 -16.08 8.26
N PRO A 107 -1.56 -16.51 8.21
CA PRO A 107 -0.49 -15.78 7.53
C PRO A 107 -0.60 -15.72 6.01
N ASP A 108 -1.40 -16.57 5.39
CA ASP A 108 -1.50 -16.65 3.94
C ASP A 108 -2.43 -15.57 3.37
N LEU A 109 -2.10 -15.09 2.17
CA LEU A 109 -2.94 -14.15 1.44
C LEU A 109 -3.93 -14.92 0.55
N ARG A 110 -4.98 -15.44 1.17
CA ARG A 110 -6.05 -16.22 0.52
C ARG A 110 -7.44 -15.72 0.95
N PRO A 111 -8.47 -15.96 0.15
CA PRO A 111 -9.84 -15.54 0.50
C PRO A 111 -10.38 -16.18 1.79
N ASP A 112 -10.03 -17.44 2.05
CA ASP A 112 -10.48 -18.23 3.22
C ASP A 112 -9.80 -17.80 4.53
N THR A 113 -8.76 -16.96 4.47
CA THR A 113 -8.04 -16.44 5.64
C THR A 113 -8.55 -15.08 6.11
N LEU A 114 -9.55 -14.53 5.43
CA LEU A 114 -10.22 -13.30 5.78
C LEU A 114 -11.72 -13.57 5.95
N ARG A 115 -12.30 -13.02 7.01
CA ARG A 115 -13.73 -13.06 7.25
C ARG A 115 -14.23 -11.68 7.63
N VAL A 116 -15.30 -11.25 6.96
CA VAL A 116 -16.00 -10.02 7.29
C VAL A 116 -17.43 -10.33 7.68
N SER A 117 -17.93 -9.69 8.72
CA SER A 117 -19.33 -9.72 9.11
C SER A 117 -19.83 -8.30 9.33
N VAL A 118 -21.06 -8.02 8.86
CA VAL A 118 -21.69 -6.71 8.97
C VAL A 118 -23.02 -6.88 9.67
N ALA A 119 -23.05 -6.48 10.94
CA ALA A 119 -24.26 -6.37 11.71
C ALA A 119 -25.02 -5.10 11.31
N ARG A 120 -26.35 -5.15 11.33
CA ARG A 120 -27.23 -4.04 10.96
C ARG A 120 -28.29 -3.83 12.02
N GLN A 121 -28.57 -2.59 12.32
CA GLN A 121 -29.72 -2.18 13.14
C GLN A 121 -30.49 -1.05 12.47
N VAL A 122 -31.78 -1.06 12.65
CA VAL A 122 -32.70 0.00 12.19
C VAL A 122 -33.37 0.64 13.38
N ARG A 123 -33.68 1.93 13.29
CA ARG A 123 -34.39 2.63 14.32
C ARG A 123 -35.91 2.55 14.06
N ILE A 124 -36.65 2.00 15.03
CA ILE A 124 -38.11 1.89 15.01
C ILE A 124 -38.61 2.58 16.25
N ASP A 125 -39.46 3.59 16.10
CA ASP A 125 -40.04 4.38 17.20
C ASP A 125 -38.95 4.91 18.18
N GLY A 126 -37.81 5.31 17.64
CA GLY A 126 -36.68 5.85 18.42
C GLY A 126 -35.77 4.79 19.06
N VAL A 127 -36.09 3.51 18.96
CA VAL A 127 -35.33 2.39 19.53
C VAL A 127 -34.58 1.63 18.44
N TRP A 128 -33.32 1.27 18.68
CA TRP A 128 -32.53 0.44 17.78
C TRP A 128 -32.96 -1.03 17.90
N ALA A 129 -33.31 -1.63 16.76
CA ALA A 129 -33.66 -3.03 16.64
C ALA A 129 -32.74 -3.73 15.64
N ASP A 130 -32.39 -4.98 15.92
CA ASP A 130 -31.58 -5.78 15.01
C ASP A 130 -32.33 -6.03 13.70
N ALA A 131 -31.61 -5.93 12.60
CA ALA A 131 -32.08 -6.16 11.25
C ALA A 131 -31.26 -7.27 10.57
N PRO A 132 -31.73 -7.88 9.49
CA PRO A 132 -30.97 -8.89 8.76
C PRO A 132 -29.57 -8.38 8.39
N PRO A 133 -28.52 -9.20 8.56
CA PRO A 133 -27.14 -8.81 8.27
C PRO A 133 -26.94 -8.53 6.78
N LEU A 134 -26.02 -7.63 6.47
CA LEU A 134 -25.69 -7.25 5.09
C LEU A 134 -24.61 -8.18 4.52
N THR A 135 -25.00 -9.40 4.16
CA THR A 135 -24.07 -10.44 3.65
C THR A 135 -23.38 -10.02 2.35
N SER A 136 -24.11 -9.39 1.42
CA SER A 136 -23.55 -8.88 0.17
C SER A 136 -22.51 -7.79 0.40
N THR A 137 -22.73 -6.89 1.37
CA THR A 137 -21.76 -5.86 1.74
C THR A 137 -20.52 -6.48 2.38
N ALA A 138 -20.69 -7.50 3.21
CA ALA A 138 -19.57 -8.24 3.80
C ALA A 138 -18.69 -8.89 2.71
N GLN A 139 -19.29 -9.59 1.76
CA GLN A 139 -18.57 -10.21 0.63
C GLN A 139 -17.84 -9.19 -0.25
N SER A 140 -18.49 -8.07 -0.57
CA SER A 140 -17.83 -6.98 -1.33
C SER A 140 -16.65 -6.39 -0.57
N LEU A 141 -16.75 -6.26 0.74
CA LEU A 141 -15.67 -5.76 1.57
C LEU A 141 -14.49 -6.74 1.65
N GLU A 142 -14.77 -8.05 1.75
CA GLU A 142 -13.73 -9.09 1.67
C GLU A 142 -12.95 -9.00 0.35
N GLU A 143 -13.65 -8.86 -0.77
CA GLU A 143 -13.02 -8.72 -2.08
C GLU A 143 -12.16 -7.46 -2.18
N ILE A 144 -12.67 -6.32 -1.74
CA ILE A 144 -11.93 -5.05 -1.71
C ILE A 144 -10.65 -5.18 -0.87
N ILE A 145 -10.75 -5.78 0.30
CA ILE A 145 -9.59 -5.99 1.20
C ILE A 145 -8.57 -6.91 0.53
N LEU A 146 -8.99 -7.99 -0.09
CA LEU A 146 -8.11 -8.93 -0.79
C LEU A 146 -7.36 -8.28 -1.96
N VAL A 147 -8.07 -7.52 -2.80
CA VAL A 147 -7.47 -6.76 -3.90
C VAL A 147 -6.45 -5.77 -3.34
N ARG A 148 -6.83 -4.99 -2.34
CA ARG A 148 -5.95 -4.01 -1.72
C ARG A 148 -4.70 -4.64 -1.08
N ALA A 149 -4.85 -5.79 -0.43
CA ALA A 149 -3.73 -6.51 0.16
C ALA A 149 -2.72 -6.99 -0.89
N ARG A 150 -3.20 -7.44 -2.06
CA ARG A 150 -2.35 -7.80 -3.21
C ARG A 150 -1.60 -6.58 -3.74
N ASP A 151 -2.28 -5.45 -3.90
CA ASP A 151 -1.66 -4.19 -4.35
C ASP A 151 -0.53 -3.75 -3.39
N ILE A 152 -0.77 -3.80 -2.08
CA ILE A 152 0.23 -3.46 -1.06
C ILE A 152 1.42 -4.42 -1.12
N ARG A 153 1.19 -5.69 -1.42
CA ARG A 153 2.25 -6.68 -1.58
C ARG A 153 3.09 -6.46 -2.83
N GLY A 154 2.53 -5.77 -3.86
CA GLY A 154 3.22 -5.45 -5.11
C GLY A 154 3.12 -6.58 -6.15
N TRP A 155 1.93 -7.10 -6.35
CA TRP A 155 1.62 -8.08 -7.42
C TRP A 155 1.18 -7.35 -8.68
#